data_abdaffac5c7d702eada53e142bc9b2aa
#
_entry.id   abdaffac5c7d702eada53e142bc9b2aa
#
_cell.length_a   1.000
_cell.length_b   1.000
_cell.length_c   1.000
_cell.angle_alpha   90.00
_cell.angle_beta   90.00
_cell.angle_gamma   90.00
#
_symmetry.space_group_name_H-M   'P 1'
#
loop_
_entity.id
_entity.type
_entity.pdbx_description
1 polymer ?
#
loop_
_entity_poly.entity_id
_entity_poly.type
_entity_poly.pdbx_seq_one_letter_code
_entity_poly.pdbx_strand_id
1 'polypeptide(L)'
;MNQALLSGIASKAYDKLLKATESKQPIAVTGLPDTMAAYIASKLCADTGKKVLLISGNDLKAAHDAEDGQQLLESGVACLPGGEIDLTRGASSHESAWRRLEALARAQEGDIRLLCTSMDAALQRMGSADRFREETICLAPGDRIDLNDLIRRLTAPAVFTRSVAEL
;
A
#
# COMPACT_ATOMS: atom_id res chain seq x y z
N MET A 1 -3.51 13.13 -11.75
CA MET A 1 -4.69 12.24 -11.93
C MET A 1 -5.11 12.27 -13.38
N ASN A 2 -5.03 11.15 -14.05
CA ASN A 2 -5.36 11.07 -15.47
C ASN A 2 -6.90 10.98 -15.63
N GLN A 3 -7.59 12.10 -15.43
CA GLN A 3 -9.05 12.19 -15.44
C GLN A 3 -9.67 11.66 -16.75
N ALA A 4 -8.96 11.81 -17.87
CA ALA A 4 -9.45 11.33 -19.16
C ALA A 4 -9.58 9.80 -19.20
N LEU A 5 -8.66 9.08 -18.59
CA LEU A 5 -8.71 7.62 -18.50
C LEU A 5 -9.79 7.16 -17.51
N LEU A 6 -9.94 7.83 -16.39
CA LEU A 6 -10.93 7.46 -15.36
C LEU A 6 -12.37 7.85 -15.76
N SER A 7 -12.58 8.77 -16.71
CA SER A 7 -13.91 9.14 -17.20
C SER A 7 -14.54 8.12 -18.14
N GLY A 8 -13.76 7.16 -18.67
CA GLY A 8 -14.18 6.25 -19.75
C GLY A 8 -15.28 5.24 -19.39
N ILE A 9 -15.60 5.01 -18.11
CA ILE A 9 -16.69 4.11 -17.71
C ILE A 9 -17.81 4.91 -17.03
N ALA A 10 -18.65 5.52 -17.82
CA ALA A 10 -19.99 5.92 -17.40
C ALA A 10 -20.96 4.76 -17.70
N SER A 11 -21.13 3.83 -16.76
CA SER A 11 -22.09 2.74 -16.94
C SER A 11 -23.06 2.68 -15.78
N LYS A 12 -24.31 2.31 -16.07
CA LYS A 12 -25.34 2.08 -15.04
C LYS A 12 -24.89 1.04 -13.97
N ALA A 13 -23.98 0.14 -14.34
CA ALA A 13 -23.42 -0.85 -13.43
C ALA A 13 -22.44 -0.19 -12.44
N TYR A 14 -21.60 0.72 -12.91
CA TYR A 14 -20.69 1.47 -12.05
C TYR A 14 -21.45 2.41 -11.11
N ASP A 15 -22.50 3.08 -11.58
CA ASP A 15 -23.34 3.94 -10.73
C ASP A 15 -23.99 3.15 -9.58
N LYS A 16 -24.42 1.91 -9.86
CA LYS A 16 -24.92 1.01 -8.83
C LYS A 16 -23.85 0.63 -7.83
N LEU A 17 -22.63 0.32 -8.31
CA LEU A 17 -21.49 0.02 -7.45
C LEU A 17 -21.15 1.22 -6.55
N LEU A 18 -21.09 2.42 -7.11
CA LEU A 18 -20.80 3.64 -6.38
C LEU A 18 -21.83 3.88 -5.25
N LYS A 19 -23.13 3.79 -5.54
CA LYS A 19 -24.18 3.89 -4.53
C LYS A 19 -24.08 2.79 -3.46
N ALA A 20 -23.71 1.59 -3.88
CA ALA A 20 -23.58 0.46 -2.98
C ALA A 20 -22.36 0.58 -2.03
N THR A 21 -21.31 1.36 -2.38
CA THR A 21 -20.20 1.65 -1.46
C THR A 21 -20.62 2.49 -0.24
N GLU A 22 -21.78 3.11 -0.27
CA GLU A 22 -22.38 3.83 0.87
C GLU A 22 -23.06 2.87 1.85
N SER A 23 -23.50 1.70 1.35
CA SER A 23 -24.05 0.64 2.18
C SER A 23 -22.92 -0.13 2.86
N LYS A 24 -23.12 -0.53 4.12
CA LYS A 24 -22.15 -1.38 4.83
C LYS A 24 -22.28 -2.86 4.48
N GLN A 25 -22.91 -3.20 3.36
CA GLN A 25 -23.18 -4.59 2.97
C GLN A 25 -22.18 -5.06 1.91
N PRO A 26 -21.78 -6.33 1.94
CA PRO A 26 -20.93 -6.90 0.89
C PRO A 26 -21.64 -6.85 -0.46
N ILE A 27 -20.87 -6.57 -1.51
CA ILE A 27 -21.37 -6.46 -2.89
C ILE A 27 -20.56 -7.43 -3.73
N ALA A 28 -21.25 -8.26 -4.51
CA ALA A 28 -20.61 -9.09 -5.51
C ALA A 28 -20.64 -8.39 -6.87
N VAL A 29 -19.47 -8.25 -7.50
CA VAL A 29 -19.30 -7.75 -8.86
C VAL A 29 -18.81 -8.92 -9.72
N THR A 30 -19.53 -9.25 -10.77
CA THR A 30 -19.23 -10.36 -11.67
C THR A 30 -19.00 -9.89 -13.10
N GLY A 31 -18.27 -10.68 -13.88
CA GLY A 31 -18.04 -10.37 -15.30
C GLY A 31 -16.95 -9.30 -15.53
N LEU A 32 -16.11 -9.03 -14.50
CA LEU A 32 -14.96 -8.16 -14.66
C LEU A 32 -13.76 -8.95 -15.19
N PRO A 33 -13.10 -8.48 -16.27
CA PRO A 33 -11.76 -8.95 -16.61
C PRO A 33 -10.78 -8.63 -15.48
N ASP A 34 -9.77 -9.49 -15.29
CA ASP A 34 -8.77 -9.31 -14.23
C ASP A 34 -8.05 -7.95 -14.26
N THR A 35 -7.84 -7.41 -15.45
CA THR A 35 -7.22 -6.09 -15.67
C THR A 35 -8.09 -4.92 -15.21
N MET A 36 -9.39 -5.13 -15.03
CA MET A 36 -10.32 -4.06 -14.64
C MET A 36 -10.40 -3.83 -13.15
N ALA A 37 -9.85 -4.71 -12.32
CA ALA A 37 -9.92 -4.58 -10.86
C ALA A 37 -9.19 -3.31 -10.37
N ALA A 38 -7.95 -3.11 -10.82
CA ALA A 38 -7.17 -1.92 -10.49
C ALA A 38 -7.83 -0.63 -11.00
N TYR A 39 -8.41 -0.69 -12.21
CA TYR A 39 -9.12 0.46 -12.81
C TYR A 39 -10.33 0.86 -11.94
N ILE A 40 -11.18 -0.10 -11.58
CA ILE A 40 -12.37 0.17 -10.74
C ILE A 40 -11.97 0.66 -9.35
N ALA A 41 -10.95 0.04 -8.73
CA ALA A 41 -10.43 0.47 -7.45
C ALA A 41 -9.92 1.92 -7.50
N SER A 42 -9.14 2.27 -8.53
CA SER A 42 -8.63 3.63 -8.76
C SER A 42 -9.76 4.63 -8.99
N LYS A 43 -10.76 4.24 -9.79
CA LYS A 43 -11.93 5.08 -10.04
C LYS A 43 -12.76 5.30 -8.77
N LEU A 44 -12.95 4.28 -7.94
CA LEU A 44 -13.61 4.43 -6.64
C LEU A 44 -12.83 5.37 -5.72
N CYS A 45 -11.50 5.27 -5.67
CA CYS A 45 -10.67 6.23 -4.93
C CYS A 45 -10.90 7.67 -5.40
N ALA A 46 -10.95 7.87 -6.73
CA ALA A 46 -11.11 9.19 -7.33
C ALA A 46 -12.50 9.79 -7.06
N ASP A 47 -13.55 9.00 -7.26
CA ASP A 47 -14.94 9.47 -7.20
C ASP A 47 -15.45 9.62 -5.75
N THR A 48 -14.95 8.78 -4.82
CA THR A 48 -15.43 8.80 -3.43
C THR A 48 -14.51 9.53 -2.45
N GLY A 49 -13.23 9.74 -2.83
CA GLY A 49 -12.19 10.21 -1.91
C GLY A 49 -11.85 9.21 -0.79
N LYS A 50 -12.42 8.02 -0.79
CA LYS A 50 -12.16 6.98 0.21
C LYS A 50 -10.86 6.26 -0.09
N LYS A 51 -10.22 5.75 0.96
CA LYS A 51 -9.09 4.81 0.83
C LYS A 51 -9.62 3.44 0.42
N VAL A 52 -8.96 2.81 -0.54
CA VAL A 52 -9.35 1.50 -1.07
C VAL A 52 -8.22 0.49 -0.82
N LEU A 53 -8.58 -0.67 -0.31
CA LEU A 53 -7.71 -1.84 -0.22
C LEU A 53 -8.12 -2.83 -1.31
N LEU A 54 -7.22 -3.10 -2.26
CA LEU A 54 -7.40 -4.11 -3.30
C LEU A 54 -6.61 -5.36 -2.93
N ILE A 55 -7.31 -6.47 -2.70
CA ILE A 55 -6.71 -7.76 -2.37
C ILE A 55 -6.76 -8.65 -3.60
N SER A 56 -5.59 -9.03 -4.11
CA SER A 56 -5.41 -9.86 -5.29
C SER A 56 -5.07 -11.31 -4.92
N GLY A 57 -5.19 -12.23 -5.86
CA GLY A 57 -4.96 -13.65 -5.62
C GLY A 57 -3.51 -14.04 -5.30
N ASN A 58 -2.54 -13.22 -5.73
CA ASN A 58 -1.11 -13.44 -5.46
C ASN A 58 -0.34 -12.10 -5.52
N ASP A 59 0.94 -12.13 -5.08
CA ASP A 59 1.78 -10.93 -4.99
C ASP A 59 2.10 -10.33 -6.37
N LEU A 60 2.30 -11.16 -7.40
CA LEU A 60 2.57 -10.67 -8.74
C LEU A 60 1.38 -9.86 -9.29
N LYS A 61 0.17 -10.38 -9.10
CA LYS A 61 -1.06 -9.67 -9.49
C LYS A 61 -1.24 -8.38 -8.69
N ALA A 62 -0.96 -8.41 -7.37
CA ALA A 62 -1.03 -7.23 -6.53
C ALA A 62 -0.03 -6.14 -6.96
N ALA A 63 1.17 -6.53 -7.38
CA ALA A 63 2.17 -5.61 -7.91
C ALA A 63 1.71 -4.96 -9.23
N HIS A 64 1.19 -5.75 -10.18
CA HIS A 64 0.64 -5.23 -11.44
C HIS A 64 -0.57 -4.30 -11.18
N ASP A 65 -1.47 -4.67 -10.25
CA ASP A 65 -2.61 -3.82 -9.89
C ASP A 65 -2.14 -2.48 -9.30
N ALA A 66 -1.04 -2.47 -8.55
CA ALA A 66 -0.46 -1.24 -8.01
C ALA A 66 0.20 -0.39 -9.12
N GLU A 67 0.90 -1.00 -10.08
CA GLU A 67 1.47 -0.31 -11.24
C GLU A 67 0.38 0.34 -12.09
N ASP A 68 -0.70 -0.38 -12.41
CA ASP A 68 -1.85 0.15 -13.11
C ASP A 68 -2.51 1.30 -12.34
N GLY A 69 -2.69 1.10 -11.02
CA GLY A 69 -3.23 2.12 -10.13
C GLY A 69 -2.37 3.38 -10.10
N GLN A 70 -1.05 3.23 -10.10
CA GLN A 70 -0.10 4.36 -10.10
C GLN A 70 -0.21 5.19 -11.38
N GLN A 71 -0.41 4.54 -12.54
CA GLN A 71 -0.62 5.26 -13.80
C GLN A 71 -1.95 6.04 -13.82
N LEU A 72 -2.98 5.53 -13.15
CA LEU A 72 -4.31 6.13 -13.11
C LEU A 72 -4.42 7.27 -12.09
N LEU A 73 -3.85 7.08 -10.90
CA LEU A 73 -3.95 8.04 -9.78
C LEU A 73 -2.74 8.97 -9.65
N GLU A 74 -1.61 8.66 -10.30
CA GLU A 74 -0.31 9.37 -10.26
C GLU A 74 0.36 9.37 -8.89
N SER A 75 -0.40 9.38 -7.80
CA SER A 75 0.11 9.37 -6.43
C SER A 75 -0.84 8.65 -5.46
N GLY A 76 -0.34 8.32 -4.30
CA GLY A 76 -1.13 7.69 -3.24
C GLY A 76 -1.42 6.20 -3.49
N VAL A 77 -0.62 5.53 -4.30
CA VAL A 77 -0.70 4.09 -4.52
C VAL A 77 0.49 3.39 -3.88
N ALA A 78 0.26 2.24 -3.27
CA ALA A 78 1.31 1.38 -2.76
C ALA A 78 0.97 -0.09 -2.94
N CYS A 79 2.00 -0.91 -3.06
CA CYS A 79 1.89 -2.36 -2.98
C CYS A 79 2.44 -2.84 -1.64
N LEU A 80 1.66 -3.65 -0.92
CA LEU A 80 2.12 -4.35 0.28
C LEU A 80 2.42 -5.80 -0.12
N PRO A 81 3.68 -6.16 -0.37
CA PRO A 81 4.04 -7.51 -0.76
C PRO A 81 4.00 -8.47 0.42
N GLY A 82 3.85 -9.75 0.15
CA GLY A 82 4.08 -10.81 1.11
C GLY A 82 5.55 -10.90 1.51
N GLY A 83 5.82 -11.41 2.71
CA GLY A 83 7.18 -11.79 3.08
C GLY A 83 7.52 -13.12 2.41
N GLU A 84 8.48 -13.13 1.51
CA GLU A 84 9.03 -14.37 0.99
C GLU A 84 9.83 -15.08 2.10
N ILE A 85 9.34 -16.25 2.50
CA ILE A 85 10.16 -17.20 3.24
C ILE A 85 10.85 -18.06 2.18
N ASP A 86 12.04 -17.66 1.76
CA ASP A 86 12.88 -18.53 0.91
C ASP A 86 13.41 -19.70 1.75
N LEU A 87 12.66 -20.78 1.74
CA LEU A 87 13.01 -22.00 2.46
C LEU A 87 14.33 -22.63 1.95
N THR A 88 14.79 -22.23 0.75
CA THR A 88 16.01 -22.79 0.16
C THR A 88 17.27 -22.02 0.58
N ARG A 89 17.15 -20.75 0.97
CA ARG A 89 18.26 -19.87 1.33
C ARG A 89 18.29 -19.43 2.77
N GLY A 90 17.24 -19.68 3.55
CA GLY A 90 17.15 -19.24 4.95
C GLY A 90 17.20 -17.73 5.16
N ALA A 91 17.15 -16.95 4.08
CA ALA A 91 17.16 -15.50 4.10
C ALA A 91 15.87 -14.99 3.44
N SER A 92 15.09 -14.23 4.18
CA SER A 92 14.06 -13.40 3.55
C SER A 92 14.74 -12.42 2.59
N SER A 93 14.18 -12.21 1.41
CA SER A 93 14.67 -11.18 0.51
C SER A 93 14.61 -9.84 1.26
N HIS A 94 15.75 -9.21 1.49
CA HIS A 94 15.79 -7.90 2.14
C HIS A 94 14.95 -6.88 1.37
N GLU A 95 14.84 -7.03 0.06
CA GLU A 95 14.07 -6.14 -0.80
C GLU A 95 12.57 -6.22 -0.52
N SER A 96 11.99 -7.42 -0.38
CA SER A 96 10.57 -7.57 -0.08
C SER A 96 10.23 -7.02 1.31
N ALA A 97 11.12 -7.23 2.28
CA ALA A 97 10.97 -6.67 3.62
C ALA A 97 10.99 -5.13 3.60
N TRP A 98 11.91 -4.53 2.84
CA TRP A 98 11.98 -3.08 2.67
C TRP A 98 10.73 -2.49 2.02
N ARG A 99 10.28 -3.07 0.92
CA ARG A 99 9.04 -2.64 0.23
C ARG A 99 7.83 -2.73 1.15
N ARG A 100 7.77 -3.80 1.98
CA ARG A 100 6.71 -3.95 2.97
C ARG A 100 6.75 -2.85 4.02
N LEU A 101 7.92 -2.55 4.56
CA LEU A 101 8.10 -1.48 5.55
C LEU A 101 7.77 -0.11 4.97
N GLU A 102 8.19 0.17 3.74
CA GLU A 102 7.87 1.41 3.04
C GLU A 102 6.34 1.57 2.86
N ALA A 103 5.65 0.53 2.40
CA ALA A 103 4.20 0.56 2.25
C ALA A 103 3.50 0.82 3.60
N LEU A 104 3.97 0.19 4.68
CA LEU A 104 3.42 0.40 6.02
C LEU A 104 3.68 1.82 6.55
N ALA A 105 4.89 2.36 6.33
CA ALA A 105 5.22 3.74 6.71
C ALA A 105 4.32 4.75 5.99
N ARG A 106 4.19 4.63 4.67
CA ARG A 106 3.30 5.48 3.87
C ARG A 106 1.82 5.35 4.27
N ALA A 107 1.38 4.13 4.62
CA ALA A 107 0.02 3.90 5.11
C ALA A 107 -0.23 4.65 6.43
N GLN A 108 0.77 4.72 7.29
CA GLN A 108 0.70 5.37 8.59
C GLN A 108 0.73 6.90 8.47
N GLU A 109 1.49 7.44 7.53
CA GLU A 109 1.51 8.87 7.17
C GLU A 109 0.19 9.33 6.53
N GLY A 110 -0.65 8.38 6.11
CA GLY A 110 -1.94 8.69 5.51
C GLY A 110 -1.91 8.99 4.01
N ASP A 111 -0.73 8.89 3.40
CA ASP A 111 -0.49 9.20 1.99
C ASP A 111 -1.11 8.18 1.01
N ILE A 112 -1.53 7.00 1.49
CA ILE A 112 -2.06 5.96 0.62
C ILE A 112 -3.57 6.13 0.44
N ARG A 113 -3.98 6.17 -0.84
CA ARG A 113 -5.38 6.17 -1.30
C ARG A 113 -5.79 4.77 -1.79
N LEU A 114 -4.89 4.09 -2.52
CA LEU A 114 -5.06 2.73 -3.01
C LEU A 114 -3.90 1.87 -2.52
N LEU A 115 -4.21 0.86 -1.70
CA LEU A 115 -3.26 -0.16 -1.27
C LEU A 115 -3.58 -1.47 -1.96
N CYS A 116 -2.65 -1.98 -2.76
CA CYS A 116 -2.75 -3.29 -3.39
C CYS A 116 -1.94 -4.31 -2.59
N THR A 117 -2.50 -5.49 -2.39
CA THR A 117 -1.86 -6.56 -1.63
C THR A 117 -2.39 -7.93 -2.05
N SER A 118 -1.68 -8.99 -1.72
CA SER A 118 -2.21 -10.35 -1.85
C SER A 118 -2.94 -10.78 -0.57
N MET A 119 -3.73 -11.86 -0.68
CA MET A 119 -4.36 -12.47 0.49
C MET A 119 -3.29 -12.96 1.49
N ASP A 120 -2.22 -13.59 0.99
CA ASP A 120 -1.13 -14.08 1.83
C ASP A 120 -0.42 -12.95 2.56
N ALA A 121 -0.16 -11.84 1.87
CA ALA A 121 0.45 -10.65 2.47
C ALA A 121 -0.45 -9.98 3.51
N ALA A 122 -1.77 -9.93 3.25
CA ALA A 122 -2.75 -9.33 4.16
C ALA A 122 -2.93 -10.14 5.45
N LEU A 123 -2.77 -11.46 5.39
CA LEU A 123 -2.89 -12.37 6.54
C LEU A 123 -1.61 -12.45 7.39
N GLN A 124 -0.50 -11.91 6.92
CA GLN A 124 0.73 -11.90 7.70
C GLN A 124 0.59 -11.01 8.93
N ARG A 125 1.08 -11.51 10.06
CA ARG A 125 1.10 -10.75 11.31
C ARG A 125 1.96 -9.50 11.17
N MET A 126 1.40 -8.39 11.56
CA MET A 126 2.06 -7.10 11.65
C MET A 126 2.08 -6.65 13.12
N GLY A 127 3.10 -5.92 13.53
CA GLY A 127 3.09 -5.22 14.82
C GLY A 127 1.98 -4.17 14.89
N SER A 128 1.69 -3.66 16.08
CA SER A 128 0.73 -2.57 16.21
C SER A 128 1.24 -1.30 15.52
N ALA A 129 0.33 -0.49 14.99
CA ALA A 129 0.67 0.78 14.33
C ALA A 129 1.41 1.73 15.29
N ASP A 130 1.06 1.73 16.58
CA ASP A 130 1.70 2.58 17.57
C ASP A 130 3.15 2.16 17.80
N ARG A 131 3.40 0.86 17.96
CA ARG A 131 4.75 0.33 18.08
C ARG A 131 5.61 0.63 16.84
N PHE A 132 5.05 0.46 15.65
CA PHE A 132 5.75 0.79 14.42
C PHE A 132 6.15 2.27 14.37
N ARG A 133 5.26 3.18 14.84
CA ARG A 133 5.53 4.61 14.92
C ARG A 133 6.62 4.96 15.93
N GLU A 134 6.59 4.34 17.11
CA GLU A 134 7.58 4.55 18.17
C GLU A 134 8.98 4.05 17.76
N GLU A 135 9.05 2.94 17.04
CA GLU A 135 10.28 2.34 16.55
C GLU A 135 10.81 2.98 15.25
N THR A 136 10.01 3.81 14.56
CA THR A 136 10.44 4.53 13.36
C THR A 136 11.29 5.74 13.73
N ILE A 137 12.46 5.87 13.10
CA ILE A 137 13.34 7.05 13.24
C ILE A 137 13.29 7.82 11.91
N CYS A 138 12.78 9.05 11.96
CA CYS A 138 12.81 9.97 10.83
C CYS A 138 14.00 10.92 11.00
N LEU A 139 14.81 11.07 9.95
CA LEU A 139 15.97 11.97 9.92
C LEU A 139 15.87 12.85 8.68
N ALA A 140 16.00 14.15 8.86
CA ALA A 140 16.03 15.11 7.76
C ALA A 140 17.38 15.84 7.70
N PRO A 141 17.82 16.30 6.53
CA PRO A 141 19.00 17.15 6.41
C PRO A 141 18.86 18.40 7.27
N GLY A 142 19.84 18.65 8.15
CA GLY A 142 19.82 19.78 9.08
C GLY A 142 19.33 19.45 10.50
N ASP A 143 18.83 18.26 10.75
CA ASP A 143 18.46 17.82 12.09
C ASP A 143 19.67 17.76 13.02
N ARG A 144 19.49 18.25 14.24
CA ARG A 144 20.48 18.10 15.31
C ARG A 144 20.18 16.82 16.08
N ILE A 145 21.07 15.84 15.95
CA ILE A 145 20.88 14.52 16.54
C ILE A 145 22.03 14.24 17.51
N ASP A 146 21.71 13.77 18.72
CA ASP A 146 22.71 13.19 19.60
C ASP A 146 23.11 11.81 19.07
N LEU A 147 24.38 11.66 18.72
CA LEU A 147 24.90 10.42 18.13
C LEU A 147 24.73 9.21 19.08
N ASN A 148 24.90 9.42 20.39
CA ASN A 148 24.77 8.33 21.37
C ASN A 148 23.31 7.89 21.49
N ASP A 149 22.35 8.83 21.43
CA ASP A 149 20.92 8.52 21.43
C ASP A 149 20.53 7.77 20.17
N LEU A 150 21.02 8.21 19.02
CA LEU A 150 20.79 7.54 17.74
C LEU A 150 21.35 6.11 17.75
N ILE A 151 22.59 5.91 18.19
CA ILE A 151 23.20 4.58 18.32
C ILE A 151 22.35 3.70 19.25
N ARG A 152 21.96 4.21 20.39
CA ARG A 152 21.12 3.48 21.35
C ARG A 152 19.79 3.05 20.72
N ARG A 153 19.14 3.92 19.96
CA ARG A 153 17.89 3.62 19.28
C ARG A 153 18.09 2.61 18.13
N LEU A 154 19.17 2.73 17.37
CA LEU A 154 19.47 1.81 16.26
C LEU A 154 19.91 0.42 16.74
N THR A 155 20.48 0.30 17.93
CA THR A 155 20.89 -0.98 18.52
C THR A 155 19.79 -1.65 19.35
N ALA A 156 18.67 -0.96 19.59
CA ALA A 156 17.51 -1.58 20.22
C ALA A 156 16.93 -2.69 19.32
N PRO A 157 16.50 -3.83 19.85
CA PRO A 157 15.93 -4.90 19.03
C PRO A 157 14.66 -4.39 18.34
N ALA A 158 14.61 -4.57 17.02
CA ALA A 158 13.51 -4.20 16.11
C ALA A 158 13.43 -2.71 15.73
N VAL A 159 14.53 -2.11 15.27
CA VAL A 159 14.53 -0.77 14.69
C VAL A 159 14.45 -0.84 13.16
N PHE A 160 13.51 -0.11 12.58
CA PHE A 160 13.40 0.09 11.15
C PHE A 160 13.91 1.49 10.79
N THR A 161 14.89 1.57 9.90
CA THR A 161 15.44 2.86 9.45
C THR A 161 14.94 3.19 8.06
N ARG A 162 14.42 4.40 7.87
CA ARG A 162 14.11 4.98 6.57
C ARG A 162 14.97 6.23 6.37
N SER A 163 15.68 6.30 5.26
CA SER A 163 16.32 7.53 4.78
C SER A 163 15.38 8.19 3.81
N VAL A 164 14.92 9.39 4.12
CA VAL A 164 14.23 10.25 3.17
C VAL A 164 15.25 11.25 2.66
N ALA A 165 15.89 10.91 1.55
CA ALA A 165 16.62 11.90 0.76
C ALA A 165 15.63 12.48 -0.25
N GLU A 166 15.10 13.66 0.04
CA GLU A 166 14.51 14.50 -0.98
C GLU A 166 15.64 15.18 -1.73
N LEU A 167 15.76 14.89 -3.01
CA LEU A 167 16.51 15.66 -3.99
C LEU A 167 15.58 16.65 -4.69
#